data_c8b5615dd2b9002f39bb374d527247de
#
_entry.id   c8b5615dd2b9002f39bb374d527247de
#
_cell.length_a   1.000
_cell.length_b   1.000
_cell.length_c   1.000
_cell.angle_alpha   90.00
_cell.angle_beta   90.00
_cell.angle_gamma   90.00
#
_symmetry.space_group_name_H-M   'P 1'
#
loop_
_entity.id
_entity.type
_entity.pdbx_description
1 polymer ?
#
loop_
_entity_poly.entity_id
_entity_poly.type
_entity_poly.pdbx_seq_one_letter_code
_entity_poly.pdbx_strand_id
1 'polypeptide(L)'
;RKHILIYNFKVYLVMVFCVAVVTIFSKLLGSANSVVGVTVLLAVLVLRQADFGIKTSHGLLSIMGIYAILIAGPRLSNMVPPFAAFLINIVCIMLLMIMGCHNVIMYNHSTFVLGYLLLQGYDVTGQDYVLRVIGLLCGMVICMIIFYKNQKNRPYRRTFQDLFYEFNINSARNRWYIKLTFIVSSAMLVMNLLNMPRAMWIGIACMSVCLPFSKDIEGRAGKRGAFNIVGCLIFSIMYIVLPKSMYPYIGMIGGIGVGYSAGYSWQTVFNTFGALSIAAELFGLKYAVLLRIGVNVVGAAYTLLCDRLIDKIYAACTGRKVETA
;
A
#
# COMPACT_ATOMS: atom_id res chain seq x y z
N ARG A 1 19.46 -29.64 -0.87
CA ARG A 1 19.05 -29.48 0.55
C ARG A 1 19.71 -28.27 1.21
N LYS A 2 21.03 -28.07 1.11
CA LYS A 2 21.77 -26.95 1.74
C LYS A 2 21.26 -25.57 1.27
N HIS A 3 20.96 -25.38 -0.01
CA HIS A 3 20.40 -24.13 -0.55
C HIS A 3 18.99 -23.81 -0.03
N ILE A 4 18.14 -24.82 0.14
CA ILE A 4 16.79 -24.67 0.69
C ILE A 4 16.87 -24.28 2.18
N LEU A 5 17.77 -24.88 2.93
CA LEU A 5 18.01 -24.57 4.35
C LEU A 5 18.50 -23.11 4.52
N ILE A 6 19.46 -22.67 3.69
CA ILE A 6 19.98 -21.30 3.71
C ILE A 6 18.88 -20.30 3.33
N TYR A 7 18.07 -20.63 2.32
CA TYR A 7 16.93 -19.79 1.91
C TYR A 7 15.92 -19.64 3.06
N ASN A 8 15.48 -20.74 3.65
CA ASN A 8 14.53 -20.72 4.76
C ASN A 8 15.09 -19.95 5.97
N PHE A 9 16.36 -20.12 6.30
CA PHE A 9 17.01 -19.38 7.38
C PHE A 9 17.01 -17.86 7.11
N LYS A 10 17.30 -17.43 5.88
CA LYS A 10 17.23 -16.01 5.50
C LYS A 10 15.79 -15.46 5.61
N VAL A 11 14.79 -16.24 5.21
CA VAL A 11 13.38 -15.85 5.33
C VAL A 11 13.00 -15.71 6.80
N TYR A 12 13.37 -16.66 7.67
CA TYR A 12 13.15 -16.55 9.12
C TYR A 12 13.82 -15.31 9.72
N LEU A 13 15.05 -15.01 9.35
CA LEU A 13 15.76 -13.81 9.81
C LEU A 13 15.01 -12.52 9.43
N VAL A 14 14.54 -12.42 8.18
CA VAL A 14 13.76 -11.29 7.74
C VAL A 14 12.45 -11.18 8.51
N MET A 15 11.77 -12.30 8.78
CA MET A 15 10.53 -12.31 9.57
C MET A 15 10.75 -11.85 11.00
N VAL A 16 11.78 -12.37 11.67
CA VAL A 16 12.16 -11.93 13.03
C VAL A 16 12.46 -10.43 13.03
N PHE A 17 13.19 -9.96 12.03
CA PHE A 17 13.47 -8.54 11.86
C PHE A 17 12.16 -7.72 11.69
N CYS A 18 11.23 -8.18 10.84
CA CYS A 18 9.94 -7.51 10.62
C CYS A 18 9.12 -7.41 11.94
N VAL A 19 9.00 -8.51 12.67
CA VAL A 19 8.28 -8.53 13.95
C VAL A 19 8.97 -7.63 14.96
N ALA A 20 10.30 -7.68 15.06
CA ALA A 20 11.07 -6.85 15.97
C ALA A 20 10.88 -5.35 15.69
N VAL A 21 10.98 -4.93 14.44
CA VAL A 21 10.79 -3.53 14.05
C VAL A 21 9.38 -3.03 14.43
N VAL A 22 8.34 -3.75 14.04
CA VAL A 22 6.95 -3.35 14.35
C VAL A 22 6.72 -3.32 15.87
N THR A 23 7.26 -4.31 16.60
CA THR A 23 7.14 -4.38 18.07
C THR A 23 7.87 -3.23 18.75
N ILE A 24 9.07 -2.89 18.30
CA ILE A 24 9.85 -1.76 18.84
C ILE A 24 9.07 -0.46 18.62
N PHE A 25 8.60 -0.19 17.39
CA PHE A 25 7.81 0.99 17.11
C PHE A 25 6.53 1.05 17.96
N SER A 26 5.82 -0.08 18.09
CA SER A 26 4.61 -0.17 18.92
C SER A 26 4.87 0.10 20.41
N LYS A 27 6.00 -0.41 20.95
CA LYS A 27 6.39 -0.15 22.34
C LYS A 27 6.83 1.28 22.60
N LEU A 28 7.56 1.88 21.67
CA LEU A 28 8.09 3.24 21.80
C LEU A 28 7.03 4.33 21.55
N LEU A 29 6.13 4.10 20.58
CA LEU A 29 5.17 5.09 20.10
C LEU A 29 3.73 4.81 20.55
N GLY A 30 3.51 3.73 21.30
CA GLY A 30 2.18 3.26 21.66
C GLY A 30 1.56 2.31 20.60
N SER A 31 0.64 1.45 21.03
CA SER A 31 -0.02 0.46 20.16
C SER A 31 -0.81 1.10 19.02
N ALA A 32 -1.39 2.28 19.22
CA ALA A 32 -2.10 3.04 18.19
C ALA A 32 -1.18 3.44 17.01
N ASN A 33 0.12 3.49 17.22
CA ASN A 33 1.13 3.83 16.23
C ASN A 33 1.91 2.63 15.68
N SER A 34 1.46 1.39 15.93
CA SER A 34 2.05 0.19 15.30
C SER A 34 2.10 0.25 13.78
N VAL A 35 1.13 0.94 13.16
CA VAL A 35 1.06 1.19 11.72
C VAL A 35 2.26 1.98 11.18
N VAL A 36 2.87 2.84 11.99
CA VAL A 36 4.11 3.55 11.64
C VAL A 36 5.24 2.55 11.45
N GLY A 37 5.38 1.60 12.37
CA GLY A 37 6.36 0.52 12.25
C GLY A 37 6.18 -0.29 10.98
N VAL A 38 4.94 -0.62 10.61
CA VAL A 38 4.61 -1.32 9.35
C VAL A 38 5.00 -0.48 8.14
N THR A 39 4.63 0.80 8.12
CA THR A 39 4.93 1.71 6.98
C THR A 39 6.43 1.89 6.78
N VAL A 40 7.17 2.13 7.86
CA VAL A 40 8.64 2.27 7.84
C VAL A 40 9.30 0.97 7.41
N LEU A 41 8.85 -0.17 7.94
CA LEU A 41 9.37 -1.48 7.58
C LEU A 41 9.22 -1.77 6.08
N LEU A 42 8.04 -1.53 5.51
CA LEU A 42 7.79 -1.71 4.09
C LEU A 42 8.72 -0.84 3.25
N ALA A 43 8.89 0.43 3.63
CA ALA A 43 9.80 1.35 2.95
C ALA A 43 11.26 0.89 3.05
N VAL A 44 11.72 0.44 4.22
CA VAL A 44 13.07 -0.11 4.44
C VAL A 44 13.32 -1.33 3.55
N LEU A 45 12.38 -2.27 3.50
CA LEU A 45 12.53 -3.48 2.70
C LEU A 45 12.61 -3.17 1.20
N VAL A 46 11.78 -2.25 0.72
CA VAL A 46 11.75 -1.87 -0.69
C VAL A 46 12.99 -1.05 -1.06
N LEU A 47 13.36 -0.05 -0.28
CA LEU A 47 14.50 0.84 -0.59
C LEU A 47 15.88 0.17 -0.50
N ARG A 48 15.94 -1.07 -0.02
CA ARG A 48 17.15 -1.89 -0.14
C ARG A 48 17.46 -2.25 -1.60
N GLN A 49 16.46 -2.35 -2.46
CA GLN A 49 16.61 -2.81 -3.84
C GLN A 49 16.08 -1.79 -4.86
N ALA A 50 14.96 -1.16 -4.52
CA ALA A 50 14.28 -0.22 -5.40
C ALA A 50 14.97 1.15 -5.43
N ASP A 51 14.95 1.76 -6.60
CA ASP A 51 15.41 3.12 -6.85
C ASP A 51 14.27 3.97 -7.44
N PHE A 52 14.53 5.26 -7.58
CA PHE A 52 13.60 6.22 -8.19
C PHE A 52 13.99 6.62 -9.63
N GLY A 53 15.05 6.03 -10.19
CA GLY A 53 15.54 6.37 -11.52
C GLY A 53 16.18 7.76 -11.65
N ILE A 54 16.57 8.37 -10.52
CA ILE A 54 17.18 9.70 -10.41
C ILE A 54 18.48 9.65 -9.60
N LYS A 55 19.28 10.72 -9.62
CA LYS A 55 20.50 10.86 -8.82
C LYS A 55 20.23 10.54 -7.36
N THR A 56 21.14 9.85 -6.69
CA THR A 56 20.94 9.41 -5.30
C THR A 56 20.66 10.56 -4.34
N SER A 57 21.36 11.70 -4.47
CA SER A 57 21.08 12.90 -3.66
C SER A 57 19.67 13.45 -3.86
N HIS A 58 19.17 13.43 -5.08
CA HIS A 58 17.80 13.83 -5.42
C HIS A 58 16.76 12.78 -4.98
N GLY A 59 17.17 11.49 -4.94
CA GLY A 59 16.38 10.42 -4.35
C GLY A 59 16.13 10.60 -2.84
N LEU A 60 17.11 11.16 -2.11
CA LEU A 60 16.91 11.54 -0.71
C LEU A 60 15.86 12.64 -0.58
N LEU A 61 15.84 13.61 -1.48
CA LEU A 61 14.82 14.65 -1.51
C LEU A 61 13.42 14.07 -1.81
N SER A 62 13.33 13.06 -2.70
CA SER A 62 12.08 12.32 -2.93
C SER A 62 11.59 11.63 -1.66
N ILE A 63 12.47 10.99 -0.89
CA ILE A 63 12.11 10.36 0.38
C ILE A 63 11.59 11.40 1.38
N MET A 64 12.22 12.56 1.48
CA MET A 64 11.74 13.65 2.34
C MET A 64 10.33 14.10 1.93
N GLY A 65 10.09 14.32 0.63
CA GLY A 65 8.78 14.69 0.11
C GLY A 65 7.71 13.60 0.36
N ILE A 66 8.04 12.33 0.14
CA ILE A 66 7.16 11.20 0.41
C ILE A 66 6.77 11.17 1.90
N TYR A 67 7.73 11.27 2.82
CA TYR A 67 7.44 11.26 4.25
C TYR A 67 6.68 12.50 4.71
N ALA A 68 6.92 13.67 4.13
CA ALA A 68 6.11 14.87 4.39
C ALA A 68 4.63 14.63 4.03
N ILE A 69 4.36 13.97 2.89
CA ILE A 69 2.99 13.59 2.50
C ILE A 69 2.42 12.54 3.46
N LEU A 70 3.19 11.52 3.85
CA LEU A 70 2.74 10.49 4.79
C LEU A 70 2.41 11.07 6.18
N ILE A 71 3.08 12.13 6.59
CA ILE A 71 2.80 12.83 7.85
C ILE A 71 1.53 13.66 7.72
N ALA A 72 1.46 14.56 6.75
CA ALA A 72 0.41 15.57 6.67
C ALA A 72 -0.86 15.06 5.95
N GLY A 73 -0.73 14.38 4.82
CA GLY A 73 -1.84 14.04 3.92
C GLY A 73 -2.93 13.18 4.56
N PRO A 74 -2.62 12.04 5.20
CA PRO A 74 -3.62 11.19 5.84
C PRO A 74 -4.42 11.93 6.92
N ARG A 75 -3.74 12.73 7.73
CA ARG A 75 -4.38 13.51 8.79
C ARG A 75 -5.28 14.60 8.22
N LEU A 76 -4.78 15.39 7.25
CA LEU A 76 -5.55 16.44 6.60
C LEU A 76 -6.82 15.90 5.94
N SER A 77 -6.71 14.75 5.26
CA SER A 77 -7.87 14.13 4.60
C SER A 77 -8.94 13.66 5.60
N ASN A 78 -8.55 13.28 6.81
CA ASN A 78 -9.49 12.86 7.85
C ASN A 78 -10.13 14.04 8.62
N MET A 79 -9.58 15.25 8.49
CA MET A 79 -10.10 16.45 9.17
C MET A 79 -11.15 17.21 8.37
N VAL A 80 -11.40 16.83 7.13
CA VAL A 80 -12.26 17.58 6.19
C VAL A 80 -13.42 16.71 5.68
N PRO A 81 -14.49 17.35 5.12
CA PRO A 81 -15.61 16.62 4.52
C PRO A 81 -15.16 15.70 3.36
N PRO A 82 -15.93 14.65 3.01
CA PRO A 82 -15.55 13.62 2.03
C PRO A 82 -15.07 14.15 0.68
N PHE A 83 -15.70 15.20 0.13
CA PHE A 83 -15.28 15.79 -1.15
C PHE A 83 -13.93 16.52 -1.05
N ALA A 84 -13.68 17.24 0.03
CA ALA A 84 -12.37 17.87 0.26
C ALA A 84 -11.29 16.80 0.52
N ALA A 85 -11.62 15.75 1.27
CA ALA A 85 -10.75 14.59 1.45
C ALA A 85 -10.38 13.93 0.11
N PHE A 86 -11.34 13.80 -0.81
CA PHE A 86 -11.08 13.29 -2.15
C PHE A 86 -10.04 14.12 -2.91
N LEU A 87 -10.14 15.44 -2.87
CA LEU A 87 -9.17 16.33 -3.52
C LEU A 87 -7.78 16.20 -2.87
N ILE A 88 -7.71 16.15 -1.55
CA ILE A 88 -6.45 15.93 -0.83
C ILE A 88 -5.85 14.58 -1.22
N ASN A 89 -6.63 13.52 -1.27
CA ASN A 89 -6.17 12.19 -1.68
C ASN A 89 -5.65 12.20 -3.12
N ILE A 90 -6.33 12.88 -4.06
CA ILE A 90 -5.84 13.04 -5.44
C ILE A 90 -4.44 13.68 -5.44
N VAL A 91 -4.29 14.81 -4.77
CA VAL A 91 -3.00 15.52 -4.74
C VAL A 91 -1.92 14.68 -4.09
N CYS A 92 -2.18 14.13 -2.91
CA CYS A 92 -1.20 13.35 -2.15
C CYS A 92 -0.78 12.08 -2.89
N ILE A 93 -1.74 11.29 -3.40
CA ILE A 93 -1.43 10.04 -4.11
C ILE A 93 -0.71 10.34 -5.43
N MET A 94 -1.12 11.38 -6.17
CA MET A 94 -0.43 11.78 -7.40
C MET A 94 1.03 12.16 -7.12
N LEU A 95 1.30 12.94 -6.08
CA LEU A 95 2.66 13.31 -5.70
C LEU A 95 3.48 12.10 -5.26
N LEU A 96 2.89 11.16 -4.50
CA LEU A 96 3.55 9.91 -4.15
C LEU A 96 3.92 9.08 -5.40
N MET A 97 3.04 9.03 -6.40
CA MET A 97 3.30 8.33 -7.66
C MET A 97 4.42 9.00 -8.45
N ILE A 98 4.41 10.33 -8.58
CA ILE A 98 5.44 11.08 -9.32
C ILE A 98 6.81 10.91 -8.65
N MET A 99 6.91 11.11 -7.34
CA MET A 99 8.18 11.07 -6.61
C MET A 99 8.70 9.65 -6.38
N GLY A 100 7.81 8.67 -6.20
CA GLY A 100 8.19 7.32 -5.78
C GLY A 100 8.22 6.27 -6.89
N CYS A 101 7.50 6.49 -8.00
CA CYS A 101 7.20 5.42 -8.97
C CYS A 101 7.77 5.67 -10.37
N HIS A 102 8.76 6.56 -10.52
CA HIS A 102 9.37 6.84 -11.82
C HIS A 102 9.94 5.56 -12.47
N ASN A 103 10.59 4.71 -11.70
CA ASN A 103 10.96 3.37 -12.13
C ASN A 103 9.78 2.41 -11.91
N VAL A 104 8.98 2.22 -12.98
CA VAL A 104 7.72 1.47 -12.96
C VAL A 104 7.90 0.01 -12.53
N ILE A 105 9.03 -0.61 -12.91
CA ILE A 105 9.32 -2.03 -12.65
C ILE A 105 9.45 -2.32 -11.14
N MET A 106 9.81 -1.32 -10.34
CA MET A 106 9.99 -1.48 -8.89
C MET A 106 8.67 -1.54 -8.10
N TYR A 107 7.53 -1.22 -8.72
CA TYR A 107 6.20 -1.25 -8.07
C TYR A 107 6.14 -0.52 -6.72
N ASN A 108 6.86 0.59 -6.58
CA ASN A 108 6.97 1.35 -5.32
C ASN A 108 5.63 1.90 -4.80
N HIS A 109 4.60 2.01 -5.66
CA HIS A 109 3.24 2.38 -5.24
C HIS A 109 2.69 1.43 -4.17
N SER A 110 3.01 0.13 -4.27
CA SER A 110 2.60 -0.88 -3.27
C SER A 110 3.23 -0.66 -1.88
N THR A 111 4.13 0.29 -1.74
CA THR A 111 4.74 0.69 -0.48
C THR A 111 4.27 2.07 -0.05
N PHE A 112 4.44 3.07 -0.89
CA PHE A 112 4.18 4.45 -0.48
C PHE A 112 2.69 4.80 -0.48
N VAL A 113 1.93 4.38 -1.49
CA VAL A 113 0.48 4.56 -1.49
C VAL A 113 -0.18 3.66 -0.44
N LEU A 114 0.31 2.43 -0.25
CA LEU A 114 -0.16 1.57 0.84
C LEU A 114 0.07 2.22 2.20
N GLY A 115 1.27 2.74 2.45
CA GLY A 115 1.59 3.46 3.68
C GLY A 115 0.64 4.64 3.93
N TYR A 116 0.35 5.42 2.89
CA TYR A 116 -0.62 6.51 2.95
C TYR A 116 -2.01 6.03 3.37
N LEU A 117 -2.52 4.98 2.70
CA LEU A 117 -3.85 4.42 3.00
C LEU A 117 -3.93 3.82 4.40
N LEU A 118 -2.87 3.14 4.85
CA LEU A 118 -2.80 2.61 6.21
C LEU A 118 -2.82 3.71 7.26
N LEU A 119 -2.01 4.76 7.09
CA LEU A 119 -1.95 5.89 8.02
C LEU A 119 -3.28 6.66 8.06
N GLN A 120 -3.99 6.77 6.93
CA GLN A 120 -5.32 7.36 6.85
C GLN A 120 -6.38 6.50 7.54
N GLY A 121 -6.35 5.18 7.32
CA GLY A 121 -7.34 4.26 7.87
C GLY A 121 -7.16 3.95 9.37
N TYR A 122 -5.97 4.18 9.92
CA TYR A 122 -5.64 4.09 11.35
C TYR A 122 -5.28 5.48 11.90
N ASP A 123 -6.20 6.43 11.77
CA ASP A 123 -5.97 7.80 12.22
C ASP A 123 -5.79 7.90 13.73
N VAL A 124 -5.01 8.87 14.16
CA VAL A 124 -4.77 9.21 15.57
C VAL A 124 -4.77 10.71 15.76
N THR A 125 -5.04 11.15 16.99
CA THR A 125 -5.18 12.56 17.35
C THR A 125 -4.35 12.91 18.60
N GLY A 126 -4.18 14.19 18.88
CA GLY A 126 -3.52 14.66 20.09
C GLY A 126 -2.09 14.14 20.22
N GLN A 127 -1.74 13.62 21.40
CA GLN A 127 -0.40 13.13 21.71
C GLN A 127 0.03 11.96 20.82
N ASP A 128 -0.89 11.06 20.47
CA ASP A 128 -0.58 9.94 19.59
C ASP A 128 -0.20 10.40 18.18
N TYR A 129 -0.74 11.53 17.72
CA TYR A 129 -0.32 12.11 16.44
C TYR A 129 1.09 12.71 16.52
N VAL A 130 1.45 13.34 17.62
CA VAL A 130 2.83 13.83 17.85
C VAL A 130 3.82 12.66 17.82
N LEU A 131 3.51 11.58 18.52
CA LEU A 131 4.33 10.36 18.48
C LEU A 131 4.42 9.75 17.08
N ARG A 132 3.33 9.79 16.32
CA ARG A 132 3.29 9.37 14.90
C ARG A 132 4.25 10.18 14.05
N VAL A 133 4.25 11.50 14.17
CA VAL A 133 5.16 12.40 13.45
C VAL A 133 6.61 12.07 13.79
N ILE A 134 6.94 11.92 15.07
CA ILE A 134 8.29 11.57 15.52
C ILE A 134 8.71 10.21 14.92
N GLY A 135 7.84 9.21 14.98
CA GLY A 135 8.11 7.87 14.42
C GLY A 135 8.34 7.88 12.91
N LEU A 136 7.54 8.66 12.16
CA LEU A 136 7.72 8.80 10.71
C LEU A 136 9.00 9.58 10.37
N LEU A 137 9.36 10.60 11.13
CA LEU A 137 10.64 11.33 10.94
C LEU A 137 11.85 10.41 11.21
N CYS A 138 11.81 9.64 12.29
CA CYS A 138 12.85 8.62 12.54
C CYS A 138 12.91 7.59 11.41
N GLY A 139 11.75 7.11 10.95
CA GLY A 139 11.64 6.19 9.81
C GLY A 139 12.20 6.78 8.51
N MET A 140 11.94 8.07 8.26
CA MET A 140 12.51 8.80 7.13
C MET A 140 14.04 8.76 7.14
N VAL A 141 14.65 9.10 8.27
CA VAL A 141 16.12 9.08 8.41
C VAL A 141 16.69 7.68 8.17
N ILE A 142 16.07 6.65 8.75
CA ILE A 142 16.47 5.25 8.52
C ILE A 142 16.38 4.89 7.03
N CYS A 143 15.28 5.23 6.37
CA CYS A 143 15.08 5.00 4.93
C CYS A 143 16.10 5.74 4.07
N MET A 144 16.42 6.99 4.40
CA MET A 144 17.46 7.77 3.71
C MET A 144 18.83 7.14 3.81
N ILE A 145 19.23 6.67 5.01
CA ILE A 145 20.50 5.99 5.23
C ILE A 145 20.57 4.69 4.41
N ILE A 146 19.52 3.88 4.43
CA ILE A 146 19.45 2.61 3.70
C ILE A 146 19.48 2.86 2.19
N PHE A 147 18.67 3.79 1.71
CA PHE A 147 18.64 4.17 0.30
C PHE A 147 20.03 4.65 -0.17
N TYR A 148 20.65 5.58 0.56
CA TYR A 148 21.96 6.11 0.20
C TYR A 148 23.01 4.99 0.13
N LYS A 149 23.08 4.11 1.15
CA LYS A 149 24.04 3.00 1.18
C LYS A 149 23.91 2.07 -0.03
N ASN A 150 22.67 1.78 -0.46
CA ASN A 150 22.43 0.82 -1.53
C ASN A 150 22.45 1.44 -2.93
N GLN A 151 22.14 2.74 -3.06
CA GLN A 151 21.98 3.38 -4.36
C GLN A 151 23.09 4.38 -4.72
N LYS A 152 24.07 4.64 -3.83
CA LYS A 152 25.13 5.66 -4.05
C LYS A 152 25.96 5.51 -5.34
N ASN A 153 26.05 4.28 -5.86
CA ASN A 153 26.84 3.96 -7.05
C ASN A 153 26.01 3.90 -8.35
N ARG A 154 24.71 4.26 -8.31
CA ARG A 154 23.86 4.22 -9.50
C ARG A 154 24.16 5.40 -10.43
N PRO A 155 24.38 5.15 -11.74
CA PRO A 155 24.82 6.17 -12.70
C PRO A 155 23.66 6.99 -13.28
N TYR A 156 22.67 7.36 -12.46
CA TYR A 156 21.56 8.18 -12.93
C TYR A 156 21.95 9.63 -13.10
N ARG A 157 21.48 10.27 -14.18
CA ARG A 157 21.71 11.68 -14.49
C ARG A 157 20.51 12.58 -14.18
N ARG A 158 19.29 12.00 -14.14
CA ARG A 158 18.05 12.71 -13.86
C ARG A 158 18.05 13.36 -12.48
N THR A 159 17.39 14.52 -12.40
CA THR A 159 17.22 15.29 -11.16
C THR A 159 15.82 15.08 -10.58
N PHE A 160 15.58 15.60 -9.39
CA PHE A 160 14.25 15.60 -8.78
C PHE A 160 13.24 16.42 -9.60
N GLN A 161 13.67 17.51 -10.20
CA GLN A 161 12.82 18.36 -11.03
C GLN A 161 12.37 17.64 -12.30
N ASP A 162 13.22 16.79 -12.88
CA ASP A 162 12.89 16.04 -14.09
C ASP A 162 11.69 15.10 -13.89
N LEU A 163 11.43 14.64 -12.64
CA LEU A 163 10.25 13.84 -12.32
C LEU A 163 8.95 14.58 -12.66
N PHE A 164 8.93 15.90 -12.48
CA PHE A 164 7.77 16.76 -12.76
C PHE A 164 7.78 17.26 -14.21
N TYR A 165 8.92 17.64 -14.76
CA TYR A 165 9.03 18.09 -16.14
C TYR A 165 8.76 16.99 -17.18
N GLU A 166 9.14 15.75 -16.87
CA GLU A 166 8.83 14.58 -17.71
C GLU A 166 7.37 14.14 -17.62
N PHE A 167 6.52 14.86 -16.86
CA PHE A 167 5.11 14.52 -16.77
C PHE A 167 4.40 14.80 -18.09
N ASN A 168 4.06 13.72 -18.82
CA ASN A 168 3.38 13.79 -20.09
C ASN A 168 2.22 12.77 -20.09
N ILE A 169 1.00 13.26 -20.30
CA ILE A 169 -0.23 12.44 -20.28
C ILE A 169 -0.22 11.36 -21.36
N ASN A 170 0.56 11.53 -22.43
CA ASN A 170 0.73 10.53 -23.48
C ASN A 170 1.64 9.36 -23.09
N SER A 171 2.40 9.49 -22.01
CA SER A 171 3.23 8.42 -21.48
C SER A 171 2.38 7.36 -20.76
N ALA A 172 2.63 6.07 -21.05
CA ALA A 172 1.96 4.96 -20.37
C ALA A 172 2.13 5.01 -18.84
N ARG A 173 3.34 5.40 -18.38
CA ARG A 173 3.65 5.61 -16.96
C ARG A 173 2.73 6.66 -16.32
N ASN A 174 2.60 7.82 -16.93
CA ASN A 174 1.82 8.92 -16.34
C ASN A 174 0.31 8.68 -16.45
N ARG A 175 -0.15 7.97 -17.49
CA ARG A 175 -1.54 7.47 -17.55
C ARG A 175 -1.84 6.54 -16.37
N TRP A 176 -0.91 5.62 -16.05
CA TRP A 176 -1.07 4.77 -14.88
C TRP A 176 -1.12 5.58 -13.57
N TYR A 177 -0.32 6.63 -13.42
CA TYR A 177 -0.40 7.52 -12.24
C TYR A 177 -1.79 8.13 -12.10
N ILE A 178 -2.34 8.67 -13.21
CA ILE A 178 -3.68 9.26 -13.24
C ILE A 178 -4.75 8.22 -12.91
N LYS A 179 -4.68 7.04 -13.56
CA LYS A 179 -5.62 5.95 -13.29
C LYS A 179 -5.63 5.55 -11.84
N LEU A 180 -4.46 5.21 -11.28
CA LEU A 180 -4.34 4.75 -9.90
C LEU A 180 -4.83 5.81 -8.92
N THR A 181 -4.40 7.05 -9.10
CA THR A 181 -4.80 8.16 -8.24
C THR A 181 -6.31 8.37 -8.25
N PHE A 182 -6.93 8.42 -9.44
CA PHE A 182 -8.37 8.62 -9.57
C PHE A 182 -9.16 7.44 -9.01
N ILE A 183 -8.79 6.21 -9.36
CA ILE A 183 -9.50 4.99 -8.94
C ILE A 183 -9.46 4.84 -7.42
N VAL A 184 -8.29 5.01 -6.79
CA VAL A 184 -8.17 4.87 -5.33
C VAL A 184 -8.93 5.99 -4.62
N SER A 185 -8.75 7.25 -5.02
CA SER A 185 -9.38 8.39 -4.36
C SER A 185 -10.91 8.38 -4.49
N SER A 186 -11.44 8.04 -5.67
CA SER A 186 -12.88 7.98 -5.91
C SER A 186 -13.55 6.79 -5.21
N ALA A 187 -12.90 5.64 -5.17
CA ALA A 187 -13.39 4.50 -4.40
C ALA A 187 -13.49 4.82 -2.90
N MET A 188 -12.49 5.51 -2.35
CA MET A 188 -12.53 5.95 -0.96
C MET A 188 -13.59 7.03 -0.71
N LEU A 189 -13.80 7.95 -1.66
CA LEU A 189 -14.88 8.94 -1.59
C LEU A 189 -16.24 8.26 -1.44
N VAL A 190 -16.53 7.27 -2.29
CA VAL A 190 -17.81 6.53 -2.23
C VAL A 190 -18.00 5.86 -0.87
N MET A 191 -16.97 5.19 -0.36
CA MET A 191 -17.03 4.56 0.96
C MET A 191 -17.25 5.56 2.09
N ASN A 192 -16.61 6.73 2.02
CA ASN A 192 -16.77 7.78 3.02
C ASN A 192 -18.17 8.43 2.95
N LEU A 193 -18.73 8.63 1.74
CA LEU A 193 -20.09 9.13 1.57
C LEU A 193 -21.15 8.15 2.11
N LEU A 194 -20.89 6.86 2.00
CA LEU A 194 -21.74 5.81 2.55
C LEU A 194 -21.50 5.55 4.05
N ASN A 195 -20.62 6.31 4.69
CA ASN A 195 -20.18 6.11 6.08
C ASN A 195 -19.77 4.67 6.40
N MET A 196 -19.17 3.98 5.40
CA MET A 196 -18.71 2.62 5.58
C MET A 196 -17.41 2.58 6.37
N PRO A 197 -17.30 1.71 7.38
CA PRO A 197 -16.06 1.57 8.14
C PRO A 197 -14.94 1.01 7.25
N ARG A 198 -13.70 1.33 7.60
CA ARG A 198 -12.51 0.82 6.90
C ARG A 198 -12.44 1.16 5.41
N ALA A 199 -12.78 2.40 5.02
CA ALA A 199 -12.70 2.89 3.65
C ALA A 199 -11.32 2.61 2.99
N MET A 200 -10.24 2.57 3.76
CA MET A 200 -8.91 2.21 3.27
C MET A 200 -8.86 0.82 2.61
N TRP A 201 -9.73 -0.12 2.97
CA TRP A 201 -9.70 -1.48 2.40
C TRP A 201 -10.05 -1.50 0.92
N ILE A 202 -11.02 -0.67 0.49
CA ILE A 202 -11.31 -0.56 -0.94
C ILE A 202 -10.16 0.16 -1.67
N GLY A 203 -9.56 1.19 -1.07
CA GLY A 203 -8.38 1.85 -1.60
C GLY A 203 -7.22 0.89 -1.83
N ILE A 204 -6.92 0.04 -0.84
CA ILE A 204 -5.88 -1.01 -0.95
C ILE A 204 -6.25 -2.05 -2.01
N ALA A 205 -7.52 -2.45 -2.11
CA ALA A 205 -7.96 -3.37 -3.14
C ALA A 205 -7.75 -2.78 -4.54
N CYS A 206 -8.21 -1.55 -4.77
CA CYS A 206 -8.03 -0.84 -6.03
C CYS A 206 -6.54 -0.65 -6.38
N MET A 207 -5.74 -0.14 -5.45
CA MET A 207 -4.30 0.04 -5.64
C MET A 207 -3.59 -1.25 -6.04
N SER A 208 -3.93 -2.37 -5.39
CA SER A 208 -3.28 -3.66 -5.64
C SER A 208 -3.60 -4.29 -6.99
N VAL A 209 -4.71 -3.90 -7.61
CA VAL A 209 -5.18 -4.36 -8.92
C VAL A 209 -4.72 -3.42 -10.03
N CYS A 210 -4.66 -2.11 -9.77
CA CYS A 210 -4.29 -1.09 -10.74
C CYS A 210 -2.80 -1.12 -11.05
N LEU A 211 -2.40 -1.96 -11.98
CA LEU A 211 -1.01 -2.11 -12.42
C LEU A 211 -0.68 -1.23 -13.63
N PRO A 212 0.61 -0.97 -13.89
CA PRO A 212 1.04 -0.19 -15.06
C PRO A 212 0.73 -0.89 -16.40
N PHE A 213 0.61 -2.23 -16.41
CA PHE A 213 0.37 -3.02 -17.63
C PHE A 213 -1.03 -3.60 -17.61
N SER A 214 -1.86 -3.21 -18.58
CA SER A 214 -3.29 -3.58 -18.64
C SER A 214 -3.55 -5.09 -18.69
N LYS A 215 -2.67 -5.87 -19.32
CA LYS A 215 -2.80 -7.33 -19.38
C LYS A 215 -2.79 -8.01 -18.01
N ASP A 216 -2.09 -7.42 -17.04
CA ASP A 216 -1.97 -7.97 -15.69
C ASP A 216 -3.17 -7.63 -14.79
N ILE A 217 -3.93 -6.58 -15.13
CA ILE A 217 -5.02 -6.06 -14.31
C ILE A 217 -6.16 -7.07 -14.21
N GLU A 218 -6.61 -7.67 -15.33
CA GLU A 218 -7.71 -8.65 -15.35
C GLU A 218 -7.38 -9.88 -14.51
N GLY A 219 -6.19 -10.45 -14.72
CA GLY A 219 -5.73 -11.61 -13.94
C GLY A 219 -5.61 -11.30 -12.45
N ARG A 220 -5.15 -10.10 -12.10
CA ARG A 220 -5.05 -9.66 -10.70
C ARG A 220 -6.39 -9.39 -10.05
N ALA A 221 -7.33 -8.81 -10.77
CA ALA A 221 -8.68 -8.56 -10.26
C ALA A 221 -9.39 -9.87 -9.89
N GLY A 222 -9.35 -10.87 -10.77
CA GLY A 222 -9.89 -12.20 -10.48
C GLY A 222 -9.24 -12.87 -9.27
N LYS A 223 -7.91 -12.85 -9.22
CA LYS A 223 -7.15 -13.39 -8.08
C LYS A 223 -7.47 -12.63 -6.78
N ARG A 224 -7.61 -11.29 -6.83
CA ARG A 224 -7.95 -10.49 -5.64
C ARG A 224 -9.28 -10.89 -5.04
N GLY A 225 -10.32 -11.02 -5.85
CA GLY A 225 -11.65 -11.45 -5.41
C GLY A 225 -11.65 -12.87 -4.87
N ALA A 226 -11.22 -13.84 -5.69
CA ALA A 226 -11.27 -15.25 -5.35
C ALA A 226 -10.43 -15.61 -4.11
N PHE A 227 -9.16 -15.20 -4.08
CA PHE A 227 -8.27 -15.55 -2.96
C PHE A 227 -8.54 -14.74 -1.69
N ASN A 228 -9.19 -13.58 -1.79
CA ASN A 228 -9.71 -12.90 -0.60
C ASN A 228 -10.86 -13.70 0.04
N ILE A 229 -11.77 -14.25 -0.75
CA ILE A 229 -12.83 -15.14 -0.24
C ILE A 229 -12.23 -16.36 0.44
N VAL A 230 -11.26 -17.01 -0.20
CA VAL A 230 -10.54 -18.17 0.41
C VAL A 230 -9.90 -17.78 1.74
N GLY A 231 -9.22 -16.62 1.78
CA GLY A 231 -8.63 -16.10 3.03
C GLY A 231 -9.66 -15.84 4.12
N CYS A 232 -10.80 -15.27 3.77
CA CYS A 232 -11.91 -15.06 4.70
C CYS A 232 -12.49 -16.36 5.25
N LEU A 233 -12.63 -17.38 4.42
CA LEU A 233 -13.12 -18.71 4.86
C LEU A 233 -12.12 -19.35 5.82
N ILE A 234 -10.84 -19.41 5.48
CA ILE A 234 -9.81 -19.99 6.34
C ILE A 234 -9.74 -19.23 7.67
N PHE A 235 -9.73 -17.89 7.63
CA PHE A 235 -9.77 -17.07 8.85
C PHE A 235 -10.99 -17.39 9.72
N SER A 236 -12.17 -17.48 9.12
CA SER A 236 -13.41 -17.78 9.85
C SER A 236 -13.36 -19.12 10.56
N ILE A 237 -12.84 -20.16 9.88
CA ILE A 237 -12.64 -21.47 10.48
C ILE A 237 -11.67 -21.38 11.66
N MET A 238 -10.52 -20.72 11.48
CA MET A 238 -9.55 -20.55 12.57
C MET A 238 -10.15 -19.80 13.76
N TYR A 239 -10.90 -18.73 13.49
CA TYR A 239 -11.52 -17.91 14.54
C TYR A 239 -12.60 -18.65 15.35
N ILE A 240 -13.32 -19.58 14.72
CA ILE A 240 -14.35 -20.40 15.38
C ILE A 240 -13.73 -21.57 16.19
N VAL A 241 -12.69 -22.19 15.62
CA VAL A 241 -12.09 -23.42 16.20
C VAL A 241 -11.08 -23.10 17.30
N LEU A 242 -10.32 -22.01 17.15
CA LEU A 242 -9.26 -21.66 18.09
C LEU A 242 -9.83 -20.98 19.36
N PRO A 243 -9.22 -21.21 20.53
CA PRO A 243 -9.58 -20.49 21.75
C PRO A 243 -9.22 -19.00 21.62
N LYS A 244 -9.95 -18.11 22.31
CA LYS A 244 -9.78 -16.66 22.26
C LYS A 244 -8.35 -16.19 22.57
N SER A 245 -7.62 -16.91 23.41
CA SER A 245 -6.22 -16.64 23.72
C SER A 245 -5.28 -16.73 22.51
N MET A 246 -5.70 -17.42 21.43
CA MET A 246 -4.91 -17.59 20.21
C MET A 246 -5.24 -16.57 19.11
N TYR A 247 -6.28 -15.75 19.25
CA TYR A 247 -6.68 -14.77 18.22
C TYR A 247 -5.58 -13.79 17.81
N PRO A 248 -4.76 -13.23 18.72
CA PRO A 248 -3.65 -12.34 18.32
C PRO A 248 -2.64 -13.01 17.40
N TYR A 249 -2.47 -14.33 17.51
CA TYR A 249 -1.53 -15.09 16.69
C TYR A 249 -2.01 -15.31 15.25
N ILE A 250 -3.33 -15.22 14.98
CA ILE A 250 -3.86 -15.38 13.62
C ILE A 250 -3.33 -14.26 12.71
N GLY A 251 -3.31 -13.01 13.20
CA GLY A 251 -2.72 -11.89 12.47
C GLY A 251 -1.23 -12.07 12.22
N MET A 252 -0.50 -12.61 13.19
CA MET A 252 0.92 -12.93 13.07
C MET A 252 1.17 -14.03 12.00
N ILE A 253 0.36 -15.09 12.00
CA ILE A 253 0.39 -16.14 10.95
C ILE A 253 0.16 -15.52 9.58
N GLY A 254 -0.76 -14.55 9.47
CA GLY A 254 -0.98 -13.80 8.24
C GLY A 254 0.29 -13.07 7.77
N GLY A 255 0.97 -12.34 8.64
CA GLY A 255 2.23 -11.66 8.32
C GLY A 255 3.33 -12.62 7.89
N ILE A 256 3.48 -13.74 8.60
CA ILE A 256 4.41 -14.82 8.25
C ILE A 256 4.10 -15.39 6.87
N GLY A 257 2.81 -15.74 6.63
CA GLY A 257 2.35 -16.29 5.37
C GLY A 257 2.60 -15.36 4.17
N VAL A 258 2.43 -14.04 4.34
CA VAL A 258 2.78 -13.05 3.30
C VAL A 258 4.29 -13.13 2.98
N GLY A 259 5.15 -13.23 3.98
CA GLY A 259 6.61 -13.33 3.81
C GLY A 259 7.05 -14.57 3.04
N TYR A 260 6.35 -15.69 3.21
CA TYR A 260 6.62 -16.94 2.47
C TYR A 260 5.92 -17.03 1.11
N SER A 261 4.94 -16.17 0.85
CA SER A 261 4.14 -16.25 -0.36
C SER A 261 4.88 -15.71 -1.57
N ALA A 262 5.29 -16.58 -2.48
CA ALA A 262 5.90 -16.20 -3.76
C ALA A 262 4.90 -15.59 -4.75
N GLY A 263 3.62 -15.89 -4.62
CA GLY A 263 2.57 -15.46 -5.56
C GLY A 263 1.53 -14.54 -4.94
N TYR A 264 1.01 -13.62 -5.76
CA TYR A 264 -0.02 -12.64 -5.38
C TYR A 264 -1.27 -13.28 -4.75
N SER A 265 -1.68 -14.45 -5.24
CA SER A 265 -2.84 -15.18 -4.74
C SER A 265 -2.73 -15.51 -3.25
N TRP A 266 -1.64 -16.14 -2.84
CA TRP A 266 -1.40 -16.48 -1.44
C TRP A 266 -1.12 -15.26 -0.57
N GLN A 267 -0.43 -14.25 -1.10
CA GLN A 267 -0.30 -12.95 -0.40
C GLN A 267 -1.67 -12.35 -0.08
N THR A 268 -2.65 -12.47 -0.98
CA THR A 268 -4.02 -12.00 -0.75
C THR A 268 -4.71 -12.78 0.36
N VAL A 269 -4.55 -14.11 0.41
CA VAL A 269 -5.09 -14.95 1.48
C VAL A 269 -4.54 -14.50 2.84
N PHE A 270 -3.22 -14.44 2.98
CA PHE A 270 -2.58 -14.13 4.25
C PHE A 270 -2.75 -12.67 4.69
N ASN A 271 -2.79 -11.71 3.77
CA ASN A 271 -3.13 -10.32 4.08
C ASN A 271 -4.53 -10.17 4.68
N THR A 272 -5.44 -11.09 4.37
CA THR A 272 -6.78 -11.10 4.92
C THR A 272 -6.77 -11.39 6.41
N PHE A 273 -5.87 -12.23 6.90
CA PHE A 273 -5.77 -12.60 8.31
C PHE A 273 -5.43 -11.40 9.20
N GLY A 274 -4.43 -10.62 8.83
CA GLY A 274 -4.05 -9.42 9.59
C GLY A 274 -5.17 -8.36 9.62
N ALA A 275 -5.90 -8.20 8.52
CA ALA A 275 -7.01 -7.25 8.47
C ALA A 275 -8.23 -7.72 9.29
N LEU A 276 -8.56 -9.00 9.21
CA LEU A 276 -9.72 -9.57 9.90
C LEU A 276 -9.50 -9.77 11.39
N SER A 277 -8.28 -10.05 11.86
CA SER A 277 -8.01 -10.18 13.30
C SER A 277 -8.40 -8.92 14.07
N ILE A 278 -8.09 -7.74 13.53
CA ILE A 278 -8.48 -6.45 14.14
C ILE A 278 -9.98 -6.18 13.95
N ALA A 279 -10.52 -6.44 12.75
CA ALA A 279 -11.90 -6.09 12.43
C ALA A 279 -12.91 -7.01 13.12
N ALA A 280 -12.60 -8.28 13.31
CA ALA A 280 -13.47 -9.23 14.00
C ALA A 280 -13.64 -8.89 15.48
N GLU A 281 -12.61 -8.33 16.12
CA GLU A 281 -12.71 -7.83 17.49
C GLU A 281 -13.59 -6.57 17.60
N LEU A 282 -13.54 -5.68 16.59
CA LEU A 282 -14.27 -4.40 16.61
C LEU A 282 -15.73 -4.54 16.16
N PHE A 283 -16.00 -5.35 15.16
CA PHE A 283 -17.30 -5.39 14.47
C PHE A 283 -17.99 -6.77 14.56
N GLY A 284 -17.33 -7.76 15.15
CA GLY A 284 -17.75 -9.16 15.10
C GLY A 284 -17.36 -9.84 13.78
N LEU A 285 -17.20 -11.18 13.86
CA LEU A 285 -16.70 -11.99 12.75
C LEU A 285 -17.53 -11.86 11.47
N LYS A 286 -18.85 -12.02 11.58
CA LYS A 286 -19.77 -12.03 10.43
C LYS A 286 -19.69 -10.74 9.63
N TYR A 287 -19.79 -9.60 10.30
CA TYR A 287 -19.75 -8.30 9.64
C TYR A 287 -18.36 -7.98 9.04
N ALA A 288 -17.30 -8.27 9.79
CA ALA A 288 -15.92 -8.07 9.31
C ALA A 288 -15.64 -8.88 8.04
N VAL A 289 -16.06 -10.15 8.00
CA VAL A 289 -15.89 -11.03 6.83
C VAL A 289 -16.68 -10.53 5.63
N LEU A 290 -17.97 -10.22 5.80
CA LEU A 290 -18.82 -9.72 4.71
C LEU A 290 -18.27 -8.39 4.16
N LEU A 291 -17.90 -7.47 5.04
CA LEU A 291 -17.29 -6.20 4.63
C LEU A 291 -15.99 -6.44 3.86
N ARG A 292 -15.12 -7.33 4.34
CA ARG A 292 -13.84 -7.63 3.71
C ARG A 292 -14.00 -8.23 2.31
N ILE A 293 -14.90 -9.17 2.15
CA ILE A 293 -15.23 -9.77 0.84
C ILE A 293 -15.82 -8.69 -0.08
N GLY A 294 -16.84 -7.98 0.39
CA GLY A 294 -17.53 -6.96 -0.41
C GLY A 294 -16.57 -5.91 -0.95
N VAL A 295 -15.76 -5.28 -0.09
CA VAL A 295 -14.85 -4.20 -0.53
C VAL A 295 -13.73 -4.70 -1.45
N ASN A 296 -13.28 -5.95 -1.31
CA ASN A 296 -12.25 -6.50 -2.20
C ASN A 296 -12.83 -6.87 -3.58
N VAL A 297 -14.01 -7.48 -3.63
CA VAL A 297 -14.68 -7.82 -4.89
C VAL A 297 -15.11 -6.55 -5.62
N VAL A 298 -15.79 -5.62 -4.94
CA VAL A 298 -16.23 -4.35 -5.51
C VAL A 298 -15.04 -3.50 -5.95
N GLY A 299 -13.98 -3.40 -5.12
CA GLY A 299 -12.79 -2.65 -5.48
C GLY A 299 -12.07 -3.21 -6.71
N ALA A 300 -11.99 -4.54 -6.84
CA ALA A 300 -11.41 -5.18 -8.01
C ALA A 300 -12.25 -4.92 -9.27
N ALA A 301 -13.57 -5.09 -9.19
CA ALA A 301 -14.50 -4.82 -10.31
C ALA A 301 -14.49 -3.34 -10.70
N TYR A 302 -14.52 -2.44 -9.72
CA TYR A 302 -14.45 -1.00 -9.94
C TYR A 302 -13.15 -0.59 -10.66
N THR A 303 -12.03 -1.16 -10.26
CA THR A 303 -10.73 -0.91 -10.92
C THR A 303 -10.77 -1.31 -12.38
N LEU A 304 -11.30 -2.51 -12.71
CA LEU A 304 -11.44 -2.96 -14.10
C LEU A 304 -12.34 -2.04 -14.92
N LEU A 305 -13.46 -1.63 -14.36
CA LEU A 305 -14.40 -0.74 -15.03
C LEU A 305 -13.75 0.62 -15.33
N CYS A 306 -13.15 1.24 -14.33
CA CYS A 306 -12.49 2.54 -14.47
C CYS A 306 -11.29 2.48 -15.42
N ASP A 307 -10.48 1.43 -15.36
CA ASP A 307 -9.34 1.25 -16.26
C ASP A 307 -9.79 1.25 -17.72
N ARG A 308 -10.81 0.47 -18.05
CA ARG A 308 -11.39 0.40 -19.41
C ARG A 308 -12.04 1.70 -19.83
N LEU A 309 -12.75 2.40 -18.93
CA LEU A 309 -13.39 3.67 -19.21
C LEU A 309 -12.38 4.77 -19.50
N ILE A 310 -11.34 4.89 -18.66
CA ILE A 310 -10.28 5.89 -18.83
C ILE A 310 -9.54 5.66 -20.15
N ASP A 311 -9.25 4.40 -20.51
CA ASP A 311 -8.61 4.08 -21.80
C ASP A 311 -9.48 4.43 -22.99
N LYS A 312 -10.80 4.18 -22.93
CA LYS A 312 -11.74 4.59 -23.97
C LYS A 312 -11.82 6.12 -24.13
N ILE A 313 -11.88 6.85 -23.02
CA ILE A 313 -11.89 8.31 -23.01
C ILE A 313 -10.59 8.85 -23.62
N TYR A 314 -9.45 8.31 -23.20
CA TYR A 314 -8.16 8.70 -23.74
C TYR A 314 -8.08 8.45 -25.26
N ALA A 315 -8.50 7.28 -25.73
CA ALA A 315 -8.53 6.95 -27.16
C ALA A 315 -9.44 7.89 -27.96
N ALA A 316 -10.60 8.21 -27.42
CA ALA A 316 -11.54 9.15 -28.04
C ALA A 316 -10.98 10.59 -28.14
N CYS A 317 -10.29 11.06 -27.09
CA CYS A 317 -9.72 12.41 -27.05
C CYS A 317 -8.45 12.56 -27.90
N THR A 318 -7.65 11.50 -28.04
CA THR A 318 -6.34 11.58 -28.72
C THR A 318 -6.32 10.97 -30.11
N GLY A 319 -7.37 10.25 -30.52
CA GLY A 319 -7.39 9.47 -31.76
C GLY A 319 -6.38 8.30 -31.79
N ARG A 320 -5.68 8.03 -30.67
CA ARG A 320 -4.67 6.97 -30.57
C ARG A 320 -5.25 5.77 -29.84
N LYS A 321 -5.09 4.57 -30.42
CA LYS A 321 -5.34 3.34 -29.67
C LYS A 321 -4.36 3.28 -28.50
N VAL A 322 -4.85 2.94 -27.33
CA VAL A 322 -3.99 2.64 -26.19
C VAL A 322 -3.21 1.39 -26.57
N GLU A 323 -1.89 1.52 -26.73
CA GLU A 323 -1.04 0.35 -26.88
C GLU A 323 -1.18 -0.48 -25.60
N THR A 324 -1.84 -1.62 -25.74
CA THR A 324 -1.83 -2.68 -24.74
C THR A 324 -0.45 -3.32 -24.81
N ALA A 325 0.48 -2.80 -24.02
CA ALA A 325 1.82 -3.37 -23.89
C ALA A 325 1.76 -4.78 -23.29
#